data_d5900f6b6fc6f49cef00d3b6be2241d1
#
_entry.id   d5900f6b6fc6f49cef00d3b6be2241d1
#
_cell.length_a   1.000
_cell.length_b   1.000
_cell.length_c   1.000
_cell.angle_alpha   90.00
_cell.angle_beta   90.00
_cell.angle_gamma   90.00
#
_symmetry.space_group_name_H-M   'P 1'
#
loop_
_entity.id
_entity.type
_entity.pdbx_description
1 polymer ?
#
loop_
_entity_poly.entity_id
_entity_poly.type
_entity_poly.pdbx_seq_one_letter_code
_entity_poly.pdbx_strand_id
1 'polypeptide(L)'
;KADFFVFYEKLIKYELRPFTYELHPSLSSGQKAILFIFARINDAIQNVKIEKPNEKILILLDEADLKLHLEWQRKFVFDFIEFLNSYSNNKFYVLYATHSPMILSDITNDRVVFLKKREDNANFSEDKQDFSKSTFGANIYDIYSDSFFIDDFMGKFAQNKINEVIKTIEKNKKISDKKAS
;
A
#
# COMPACT_ATOMS: atom_id res chain seq x y z
N LYS A 1 19.21 9.75 -31.95
CA LYS A 1 18.82 9.17 -30.62
C LYS A 1 18.35 7.72 -30.76
N ALA A 2 17.54 7.39 -31.77
CA ALA A 2 17.08 6.02 -32.02
C ALA A 2 18.25 5.04 -32.26
N ASP A 3 19.24 5.44 -33.03
CA ASP A 3 20.40 4.63 -33.37
C ASP A 3 21.26 4.24 -32.17
N PHE A 4 21.34 5.12 -31.16
CA PHE A 4 22.08 4.85 -29.93
C PHE A 4 21.42 3.73 -29.12
N PHE A 5 20.08 3.76 -28.97
CA PHE A 5 19.38 2.72 -28.22
C PHE A 5 19.48 1.34 -28.90
N VAL A 6 19.33 1.31 -30.22
CA VAL A 6 19.52 0.06 -30.99
C VAL A 6 20.95 -0.49 -30.86
N PHE A 7 21.94 0.39 -30.87
CA PHE A 7 23.34 0.00 -30.62
C PHE A 7 23.55 -0.56 -29.22
N TYR A 8 22.96 0.13 -28.21
CA TYR A 8 23.07 -0.27 -26.83
C TYR A 8 22.35 -1.60 -26.52
N GLU A 9 21.17 -1.83 -27.09
CA GLU A 9 20.49 -3.15 -27.00
C GLU A 9 21.35 -4.28 -27.55
N LYS A 10 22.05 -4.04 -28.64
CA LYS A 10 23.00 -5.02 -29.19
C LYS A 10 24.16 -5.30 -28.22
N LEU A 11 24.71 -4.28 -27.57
CA LEU A 11 25.78 -4.46 -26.59
C LEU A 11 25.31 -5.26 -25.36
N ILE A 12 24.12 -4.99 -24.86
CA ILE A 12 23.52 -5.75 -23.75
C ILE A 12 23.33 -7.23 -24.14
N LYS A 13 22.90 -7.50 -25.36
CA LYS A 13 22.72 -8.87 -25.88
C LYS A 13 24.02 -9.67 -25.84
N TYR A 14 25.16 -9.03 -25.95
CA TYR A 14 26.49 -9.63 -25.83
C TYR A 14 27.10 -9.49 -24.43
N GLU A 15 26.26 -9.18 -23.40
CA GLU A 15 26.69 -8.99 -22.00
C GLU A 15 27.68 -7.82 -21.80
N LEU A 16 27.86 -6.98 -22.80
CA LEU A 16 28.70 -5.80 -22.72
C LEU A 16 27.88 -4.65 -22.12
N ARG A 17 28.28 -4.14 -20.98
CA ARG A 17 27.67 -2.98 -20.30
C ARG A 17 28.65 -1.82 -20.17
N PRO A 18 29.05 -1.20 -21.30
CA PRO A 18 30.10 -0.18 -21.31
C PRO A 18 29.66 1.16 -20.69
N PHE A 19 28.35 1.33 -20.42
CA PHE A 19 27.81 2.57 -19.89
C PHE A 19 26.92 2.32 -18.68
N THR A 20 26.99 3.24 -17.73
CA THR A 20 26.00 3.37 -16.65
C THR A 20 25.11 4.57 -16.96
N TYR A 21 23.79 4.43 -16.76
CA TYR A 21 22.84 5.53 -16.92
C TYR A 21 22.51 6.12 -15.55
N GLU A 22 22.62 7.42 -15.46
CA GLU A 22 22.14 8.19 -14.34
C GLU A 22 21.02 9.12 -14.77
N LEU A 23 19.94 9.17 -13.99
CA LEU A 23 18.86 10.12 -14.20
C LEU A 23 19.22 11.45 -13.52
N HIS A 24 19.24 12.52 -14.31
CA HIS A 24 19.40 13.87 -13.80
C HIS A 24 18.14 14.71 -14.06
N PRO A 25 17.62 15.38 -13.01
CA PRO A 25 18.05 15.32 -11.61
C PRO A 25 17.82 13.92 -11.00
N SER A 26 18.58 13.59 -9.96
CA SER A 26 18.45 12.30 -9.29
C SER A 26 17.05 12.16 -8.69
N LEU A 27 16.37 11.06 -8.99
CA LEU A 27 15.06 10.77 -8.44
C LEU A 27 15.14 10.50 -6.93
N SER A 28 14.13 10.94 -6.20
CA SER A 28 13.94 10.56 -4.80
C SER A 28 13.72 9.04 -4.68
N SER A 29 13.89 8.48 -3.48
CA SER A 29 13.66 7.04 -3.23
C SER A 29 12.24 6.61 -3.60
N GLY A 30 11.22 7.43 -3.30
CA GLY A 30 9.84 7.16 -3.66
C GLY A 30 9.60 7.20 -5.18
N GLN A 31 10.18 8.19 -5.88
CA GLN A 31 10.10 8.26 -7.34
C GLN A 31 10.77 7.04 -8.01
N LYS A 32 11.93 6.62 -7.49
CA LYS A 32 12.59 5.40 -7.97
C LYS A 32 11.73 4.16 -7.73
N ALA A 33 11.10 4.05 -6.56
CA ALA A 33 10.24 2.91 -6.22
C ALA A 33 9.04 2.82 -7.18
N ILE A 34 8.34 3.92 -7.42
CA ILE A 34 7.17 3.93 -8.31
C ILE A 34 7.56 3.64 -9.77
N LEU A 35 8.64 4.26 -10.24
CA LEU A 35 9.18 3.98 -11.58
C LEU A 35 9.57 2.51 -11.73
N PHE A 36 10.17 1.91 -10.71
CA PHE A 36 10.57 0.51 -10.74
C PHE A 36 9.35 -0.43 -10.77
N ILE A 37 8.29 -0.14 -10.00
CA ILE A 37 7.06 -0.91 -10.02
C ILE A 37 6.45 -0.90 -11.43
N PHE A 38 6.22 0.28 -12.00
CA PHE A 38 5.62 0.40 -13.33
C PHE A 38 6.50 -0.18 -14.44
N ALA A 39 7.81 0.01 -14.36
CA ALA A 39 8.73 -0.57 -15.34
C ALA A 39 8.70 -2.10 -15.32
N ARG A 40 8.68 -2.73 -14.14
CA ARG A 40 8.59 -4.19 -14.01
C ARG A 40 7.26 -4.73 -14.53
N ILE A 41 6.15 -4.05 -14.22
CA ILE A 41 4.84 -4.47 -14.69
C ILE A 41 4.76 -4.31 -16.22
N ASN A 42 5.27 -3.19 -16.76
CA ASN A 42 5.36 -2.99 -18.21
C ASN A 42 6.16 -4.12 -18.87
N ASP A 43 7.34 -4.42 -18.34
CA ASP A 43 8.18 -5.51 -18.88
C ASP A 43 7.46 -6.85 -18.82
N ALA A 44 6.80 -7.16 -17.71
CA ALA A 44 6.02 -8.38 -17.57
C ALA A 44 4.87 -8.44 -18.60
N ILE A 45 4.10 -7.35 -18.78
CA ILE A 45 3.00 -7.29 -19.76
C ILE A 45 3.52 -7.49 -21.19
N GLN A 46 4.65 -6.84 -21.54
CA GLN A 46 5.24 -6.96 -22.87
C GLN A 46 5.76 -8.37 -23.17
N ASN A 47 6.16 -9.10 -22.15
CA ASN A 47 6.67 -10.46 -22.28
C ASN A 47 5.58 -11.55 -22.20
N VAL A 48 4.35 -11.20 -21.81
CA VAL A 48 3.22 -12.14 -21.83
C VAL A 48 2.83 -12.42 -23.29
N LYS A 49 2.91 -13.70 -23.68
CA LYS A 49 2.39 -14.13 -24.99
C LYS A 49 0.87 -14.19 -24.90
N ILE A 50 0.21 -13.19 -25.48
CA ILE A 50 -1.23 -13.16 -25.62
C ILE A 50 -1.57 -13.91 -26.91
N GLU A 51 -2.13 -15.11 -26.78
CA GLU A 51 -2.45 -15.96 -27.93
C GLU A 51 -3.82 -15.67 -28.51
N LYS A 52 -4.72 -15.07 -27.71
CA LYS A 52 -6.10 -14.78 -28.12
C LYS A 52 -6.49 -13.36 -27.79
N PRO A 53 -7.29 -12.70 -28.65
CA PRO A 53 -7.87 -11.40 -28.33
C PRO A 53 -8.76 -11.52 -27.10
N ASN A 54 -8.71 -10.56 -26.20
CA ASN A 54 -9.42 -10.51 -24.90
C ASN A 54 -8.92 -11.49 -23.82
N GLU A 55 -7.72 -12.01 -23.91
CA GLU A 55 -7.12 -12.73 -22.76
C GLU A 55 -7.03 -11.81 -21.55
N LYS A 56 -7.19 -12.43 -20.38
CA LYS A 56 -7.19 -11.75 -19.09
C LYS A 56 -5.81 -11.90 -18.47
N ILE A 57 -5.23 -10.81 -18.03
CA ILE A 57 -3.95 -10.82 -17.32
C ILE A 57 -4.23 -10.60 -15.83
N LEU A 58 -3.76 -11.52 -14.99
CA LEU A 58 -3.80 -11.37 -13.54
C LEU A 58 -2.47 -10.77 -13.06
N ILE A 59 -2.56 -9.63 -12.40
CA ILE A 59 -1.43 -8.96 -11.75
C ILE A 59 -1.55 -9.17 -10.24
N LEU A 60 -0.51 -9.73 -9.64
CA LEU A 60 -0.41 -9.91 -8.20
C LEU A 60 0.58 -8.88 -7.64
N LEU A 61 0.11 -8.03 -6.75
CA LEU A 61 0.92 -7.03 -6.04
C LEU A 61 0.92 -7.37 -4.55
N ASP A 62 2.09 -7.49 -3.98
CA ASP A 62 2.29 -7.72 -2.56
C ASP A 62 3.09 -6.56 -1.98
N GLU A 63 2.46 -5.79 -1.08
CA GLU A 63 3.03 -4.61 -0.40
C GLU A 63 3.80 -3.65 -1.33
N ALA A 64 3.32 -3.46 -2.56
CA ALA A 64 3.99 -2.61 -3.54
C ALA A 64 4.09 -1.14 -3.09
N ASP A 65 3.26 -0.72 -2.15
CA ASP A 65 3.22 0.62 -1.55
C ASP A 65 4.20 0.82 -0.37
N LEU A 66 4.83 -0.24 0.15
CA LEU A 66 5.61 -0.20 1.39
C LEU A 66 6.74 0.87 1.39
N LYS A 67 7.34 1.13 0.24
CA LYS A 67 8.41 2.13 0.09
C LYS A 67 7.93 3.48 -0.41
N LEU A 68 6.64 3.64 -0.60
CA LEU A 68 6.06 4.87 -1.10
C LEU A 68 5.77 5.83 0.05
N HIS A 69 6.10 7.10 -0.14
CA HIS A 69 5.64 8.17 0.75
C HIS A 69 4.11 8.29 0.65
N LEU A 70 3.44 8.74 1.72
CA LEU A 70 1.98 8.84 1.81
C LEU A 70 1.32 9.52 0.60
N GLU A 71 1.92 10.59 0.08
CA GLU A 71 1.41 11.28 -1.12
C GLU A 71 1.47 10.40 -2.38
N TRP A 72 2.45 9.53 -2.50
CA TRP A 72 2.53 8.56 -3.58
C TRP A 72 1.54 7.40 -3.39
N GLN A 73 1.35 6.94 -2.16
CA GLN A 73 0.32 5.94 -1.86
C GLN A 73 -1.07 6.45 -2.22
N ARG A 74 -1.37 7.73 -1.90
CA ARG A 74 -2.64 8.39 -2.20
C ARG A 74 -2.95 8.46 -3.70
N LYS A 75 -1.94 8.53 -4.55
CA LYS A 75 -2.09 8.60 -6.02
C LYS A 75 -1.96 7.26 -6.70
N PHE A 76 -1.45 6.27 -6.00
CA PHE A 76 -1.00 5.01 -6.59
C PHE A 76 -2.11 4.29 -7.36
N VAL A 77 -3.29 4.16 -6.79
CA VAL A 77 -4.41 3.43 -7.42
C VAL A 77 -4.84 4.15 -8.69
N PHE A 78 -4.97 5.47 -8.63
CA PHE A 78 -5.34 6.29 -9.80
C PHE A 78 -4.30 6.15 -10.92
N ASP A 79 -3.02 6.40 -10.62
CA ASP A 79 -1.94 6.34 -11.60
C ASP A 79 -1.79 4.92 -12.18
N PHE A 80 -2.04 3.90 -11.36
CA PHE A 80 -1.96 2.51 -11.78
C PHE A 80 -3.10 2.12 -12.72
N ILE A 81 -4.31 2.58 -12.46
CA ILE A 81 -5.45 2.37 -13.37
C ILE A 81 -5.18 3.08 -14.71
N GLU A 82 -4.73 4.33 -14.69
CA GLU A 82 -4.38 5.06 -15.92
C GLU A 82 -3.27 4.34 -16.72
N PHE A 83 -2.26 3.83 -16.02
CA PHE A 83 -1.21 3.03 -16.63
C PHE A 83 -1.76 1.77 -17.30
N LEU A 84 -2.63 1.00 -16.63
CA LEU A 84 -3.22 -0.21 -17.20
C LEU A 84 -4.17 0.11 -18.37
N ASN A 85 -4.90 1.21 -18.31
CA ASN A 85 -5.77 1.68 -19.40
C ASN A 85 -5.00 2.05 -20.67
N SER A 86 -3.70 2.34 -20.58
CA SER A 86 -2.87 2.57 -21.75
C SER A 86 -2.70 1.33 -22.64
N TYR A 87 -3.01 0.14 -22.11
CA TYR A 87 -2.99 -1.13 -22.85
C TYR A 87 -4.40 -1.47 -23.37
N SER A 88 -4.84 -0.82 -24.42
CA SER A 88 -6.22 -0.83 -24.94
C SER A 88 -6.80 -2.22 -25.27
N ASN A 89 -5.95 -3.20 -25.54
CA ASN A 89 -6.38 -4.54 -25.98
C ASN A 89 -6.44 -5.59 -24.87
N ASN A 90 -6.08 -5.23 -23.64
CA ASN A 90 -5.92 -6.19 -22.55
C ASN A 90 -6.98 -5.97 -21.45
N LYS A 91 -7.40 -7.06 -20.83
CA LYS A 91 -8.22 -7.03 -19.63
C LYS A 91 -7.38 -7.44 -18.43
N PHE A 92 -7.31 -6.58 -17.42
CA PHE A 92 -6.52 -6.82 -16.24
C PHE A 92 -7.41 -7.17 -15.05
N TYR A 93 -6.95 -8.12 -14.25
CA TYR A 93 -7.39 -8.36 -12.89
C TYR A 93 -6.21 -8.07 -11.98
N VAL A 94 -6.44 -7.29 -10.95
CA VAL A 94 -5.39 -6.94 -9.98
C VAL A 94 -5.80 -7.47 -8.63
N LEU A 95 -4.94 -8.30 -8.05
CA LEU A 95 -5.02 -8.69 -6.64
C LEU A 95 -3.89 -7.99 -5.91
N TYR A 96 -4.24 -7.12 -4.97
CA TYR A 96 -3.30 -6.29 -4.25
C TYR A 96 -3.38 -6.55 -2.74
N ALA A 97 -2.33 -7.12 -2.16
CA ALA A 97 -2.17 -7.21 -0.72
C ALA A 97 -1.45 -5.96 -0.21
N THR A 98 -2.02 -5.30 0.80
CA THR A 98 -1.48 -4.06 1.36
C THR A 98 -1.88 -3.88 2.82
N HIS A 99 -1.07 -3.12 3.55
CA HIS A 99 -1.37 -2.60 4.88
C HIS A 99 -1.62 -1.08 4.87
N SER A 100 -1.80 -0.48 3.69
CA SER A 100 -2.00 0.96 3.54
C SER A 100 -3.47 1.35 3.55
N PRO A 101 -3.93 2.16 4.52
CA PRO A 101 -5.28 2.70 4.50
C PRO A 101 -5.49 3.69 3.34
N MET A 102 -4.41 4.30 2.82
CA MET A 102 -4.48 5.18 1.66
C MET A 102 -4.93 4.43 0.41
N ILE A 103 -4.37 3.24 0.17
CA ILE A 103 -4.77 2.38 -0.93
C ILE A 103 -6.21 1.92 -0.75
N LEU A 104 -6.58 1.57 0.49
CA LEU A 104 -7.91 1.06 0.79
C LEU A 104 -9.01 2.13 0.58
N SER A 105 -8.69 3.42 0.80
CA SER A 105 -9.64 4.52 0.60
C SER A 105 -10.07 4.71 -0.86
N ASP A 106 -9.36 4.15 -1.81
CA ASP A 106 -9.70 4.18 -3.24
C ASP A 106 -10.47 2.93 -3.71
N ILE A 107 -10.73 1.98 -2.81
CA ILE A 107 -11.35 0.68 -3.14
C ILE A 107 -12.70 0.53 -2.45
N THR A 108 -13.71 0.07 -3.17
CA THR A 108 -15.05 -0.19 -2.62
C THR A 108 -15.08 -1.48 -1.80
N ASN A 109 -15.92 -1.53 -0.78
CA ASN A 109 -16.02 -2.65 0.18
C ASN A 109 -16.22 -4.02 -0.48
N ASP A 110 -16.98 -4.06 -1.58
CA ASP A 110 -17.26 -5.29 -2.34
C ASP A 110 -16.02 -5.90 -3.01
N ARG A 111 -14.92 -5.14 -3.05
CA ARG A 111 -13.65 -5.55 -3.64
C ARG A 111 -12.53 -5.72 -2.62
N VAL A 112 -12.86 -5.63 -1.34
CA VAL A 112 -11.91 -5.76 -0.24
C VAL A 112 -12.15 -7.04 0.53
N VAL A 113 -11.07 -7.75 0.82
CA VAL A 113 -11.06 -8.92 1.70
C VAL A 113 -10.17 -8.61 2.88
N PHE A 114 -10.73 -8.63 4.09
CA PHE A 114 -9.97 -8.44 5.32
C PHE A 114 -9.56 -9.78 5.89
N LEU A 115 -8.26 -9.91 6.19
CA LEU A 115 -7.70 -11.12 6.76
C LEU A 115 -7.41 -10.90 8.25
N LYS A 116 -8.05 -11.67 9.10
CA LYS A 116 -7.84 -11.66 10.55
C LYS A 116 -7.26 -12.99 11.02
N LYS A 117 -6.23 -12.92 11.84
CA LYS A 117 -5.64 -14.10 12.44
C LYS A 117 -6.61 -14.70 13.48
N ARG A 118 -6.88 -15.98 13.39
CA ARG A 118 -7.69 -16.69 14.41
C ARG A 118 -6.88 -16.87 15.71
N GLU A 119 -7.59 -16.94 16.82
CA GLU A 119 -7.00 -17.15 18.15
C GLU A 119 -6.29 -18.52 18.29
N ASP A 120 -6.68 -19.50 17.46
CA ASP A 120 -6.08 -20.84 17.41
C ASP A 120 -4.71 -20.89 16.71
N ASN A 121 -4.14 -19.74 16.33
CA ASN A 121 -2.84 -19.57 15.68
C ASN A 121 -2.63 -20.31 14.35
N ALA A 122 -3.62 -21.01 13.81
CA ALA A 122 -3.41 -21.91 12.69
C ALA A 122 -3.89 -21.35 11.32
N ASN A 123 -4.89 -20.47 11.29
CA ASN A 123 -5.49 -20.03 10.03
C ASN A 123 -5.89 -18.56 10.04
N PHE A 124 -5.82 -17.92 8.86
CA PHE A 124 -6.48 -16.65 8.62
C PHE A 124 -7.97 -16.89 8.32
N SER A 125 -8.83 -16.04 8.84
CA SER A 125 -10.25 -16.00 8.46
C SER A 125 -10.52 -14.73 7.67
N GLU A 126 -11.34 -14.85 6.63
CA GLU A 126 -11.99 -13.69 6.05
C GLU A 126 -12.90 -13.08 7.10
N ASP A 127 -12.67 -11.83 7.45
CA ASP A 127 -13.60 -11.12 8.32
C ASP A 127 -14.74 -10.55 7.45
N LYS A 128 -15.88 -11.24 7.47
CA LYS A 128 -17.13 -10.80 6.82
C LYS A 128 -17.92 -9.86 7.72
N GLN A 129 -17.31 -9.26 8.73
CA GLN A 129 -18.04 -8.32 9.54
C GLN A 129 -18.68 -7.25 8.66
N ASP A 130 -19.93 -6.95 8.96
CA ASP A 130 -20.65 -5.80 8.42
C ASP A 130 -19.81 -4.55 8.66
N PHE A 131 -18.97 -4.23 7.67
CA PHE A 131 -18.32 -2.93 7.64
C PHE A 131 -19.45 -1.91 7.53
N SER A 132 -19.85 -1.37 8.67
CA SER A 132 -20.89 -0.35 8.77
C SER A 132 -20.47 0.93 8.06
N LYS A 133 -19.17 1.06 7.77
CA LYS A 133 -18.60 2.22 7.09
C LYS A 133 -17.99 1.82 5.75
N SER A 134 -18.18 2.67 4.75
CA SER A 134 -17.56 2.52 3.42
C SER A 134 -16.05 2.70 3.51
N THR A 135 -15.27 1.88 2.80
CA THR A 135 -13.83 2.12 2.62
C THR A 135 -13.60 3.23 1.60
N PHE A 136 -14.38 3.26 0.53
CA PHE A 136 -14.23 4.23 -0.55
C PHE A 136 -14.52 5.65 -0.10
N GLY A 137 -13.52 6.53 -0.21
CA GLY A 137 -13.60 7.92 0.22
C GLY A 137 -13.64 8.11 1.75
N ALA A 138 -13.41 7.05 2.53
CA ALA A 138 -13.44 7.12 3.97
C ALA A 138 -12.23 7.87 4.54
N ASN A 139 -12.41 8.44 5.73
CA ASN A 139 -11.31 9.02 6.48
C ASN A 139 -10.32 7.92 6.91
N ILE A 140 -9.04 8.19 6.83
CA ILE A 140 -7.98 7.26 7.21
C ILE A 140 -8.13 6.77 8.66
N TYR A 141 -8.55 7.65 9.56
CA TYR A 141 -8.81 7.29 10.95
C TYR A 141 -9.89 6.20 11.07
N ASP A 142 -11.00 6.36 10.34
CA ASP A 142 -12.08 5.38 10.32
C ASP A 142 -11.62 4.05 9.72
N ILE A 143 -10.81 4.09 8.65
CA ILE A 143 -10.24 2.89 8.03
C ILE A 143 -9.32 2.15 9.02
N TYR A 144 -8.45 2.86 9.75
CA TYR A 144 -7.58 2.23 10.75
C TYR A 144 -8.37 1.58 11.88
N SER A 145 -9.39 2.27 12.41
CA SER A 145 -10.22 1.77 13.48
C SER A 145 -10.99 0.53 13.08
N ASP A 146 -11.69 0.61 11.93
CA ASP A 146 -12.64 -0.42 11.52
C ASP A 146 -11.97 -1.57 10.75
N SER A 147 -10.95 -1.26 9.93
CA SER A 147 -10.39 -2.22 8.99
C SER A 147 -9.07 -2.83 9.43
N PHE A 148 -8.27 -2.11 10.22
CA PHE A 148 -6.99 -2.59 10.72
C PHE A 148 -7.04 -3.01 12.19
N PHE A 149 -8.23 -2.97 12.81
CA PHE A 149 -8.45 -3.41 14.20
C PHE A 149 -7.53 -2.69 15.21
N ILE A 150 -7.29 -1.40 14.99
CA ILE A 150 -6.48 -0.58 15.87
C ILE A 150 -7.41 0.17 16.83
N ASP A 151 -7.44 -0.28 18.07
CA ASP A 151 -8.29 0.32 19.12
C ASP A 151 -7.74 1.64 19.66
N ASP A 152 -6.44 1.89 19.50
CA ASP A 152 -5.76 3.04 20.07
C ASP A 152 -4.72 3.64 19.11
N PHE A 153 -4.95 4.90 18.75
CA PHE A 153 -4.10 5.68 17.84
C PHE A 153 -2.98 6.43 18.54
N MET A 154 -2.91 6.32 19.87
CA MET A 154 -1.86 6.93 20.66
C MET A 154 -0.64 6.02 20.75
N GLY A 155 0.55 6.57 20.54
CA GLY A 155 1.78 5.84 20.74
C GLY A 155 1.86 5.27 22.18
N LYS A 156 2.25 4.02 22.35
CA LYS A 156 2.23 3.30 23.64
C LYS A 156 2.99 4.02 24.75
N PHE A 157 4.08 4.68 24.44
CA PHE A 157 4.82 5.47 25.42
C PHE A 157 4.00 6.66 25.95
N ALA A 158 3.38 7.43 25.05
CA ALA A 158 2.53 8.57 25.41
C ALA A 158 1.32 8.09 26.24
N GLN A 159 0.65 7.03 25.80
CA GLN A 159 -0.46 6.42 26.52
C GLN A 159 -0.07 6.04 27.95
N ASN A 160 1.07 5.37 28.13
CA ASN A 160 1.56 5.00 29.45
C ASN A 160 1.84 6.21 30.33
N LYS A 161 2.46 7.26 29.79
CA LYS A 161 2.75 8.49 30.53
C LYS A 161 1.48 9.24 30.96
N ILE A 162 0.50 9.34 30.06
CA ILE A 162 -0.80 9.95 30.39
C ILE A 162 -1.48 9.15 31.50
N ASN A 163 -1.50 7.83 31.40
CA ASN A 163 -2.11 6.96 32.42
C ASN A 163 -1.40 7.07 33.78
N GLU A 164 -0.08 7.23 33.83
CA GLU A 164 0.67 7.50 35.07
C GLU A 164 0.22 8.82 35.70
N VAL A 165 0.07 9.88 34.90
CA VAL A 165 -0.39 11.19 35.37
C VAL A 165 -1.83 11.13 35.91
N ILE A 166 -2.73 10.49 35.16
CA ILE A 166 -4.13 10.31 35.58
C ILE A 166 -4.20 9.59 36.92
N LYS A 167 -3.50 8.46 37.07
CA LYS A 167 -3.44 7.71 38.34
C LYS A 167 -2.92 8.54 39.51
N THR A 168 -1.94 9.41 39.25
CA THR A 168 -1.38 10.31 40.29
C THR A 168 -2.39 11.37 40.70
N ILE A 169 -3.12 11.96 39.76
CA ILE A 169 -4.17 12.94 40.02
C ILE A 169 -5.31 12.30 40.85
N GLU A 170 -5.78 11.12 40.44
CA GLU A 170 -6.84 10.39 41.14
C GLU A 170 -6.46 10.05 42.58
N LYS A 171 -5.20 9.61 42.80
CA LYS A 171 -4.67 9.32 44.14
C LYS A 171 -4.65 10.58 44.99
N ASN A 172 -4.21 11.71 44.47
CA ASN A 172 -4.15 12.96 45.19
C ASN A 172 -5.57 13.49 45.54
N LYS A 173 -6.54 13.35 44.61
CA LYS A 173 -7.95 13.70 44.86
C LYS A 173 -8.54 12.89 46.02
N LYS A 174 -8.34 11.53 46.01
CA LYS A 174 -8.80 10.65 47.10
C LYS A 174 -8.20 11.01 48.47
N ILE A 175 -6.95 11.51 48.50
CA ILE A 175 -6.29 11.93 49.72
C ILE A 175 -6.87 13.28 50.22
N SER A 176 -7.18 14.20 49.33
CA SER A 176 -7.80 15.49 49.71
C SER A 176 -9.21 15.29 50.26
N ASP A 177 -10.02 14.44 49.62
CA ASP A 177 -11.39 14.14 50.04
C ASP A 177 -11.44 13.44 51.43
N LYS A 178 -10.45 12.58 51.74
CA LYS A 178 -10.32 11.97 53.09
C LYS A 178 -9.86 12.94 54.17
N LYS A 179 -9.24 14.09 53.83
CA LYS A 179 -8.84 15.12 54.81
C LYS A 179 -9.92 16.16 55.05
N ALA A 180 -10.95 16.19 54.21
CA ALA A 180 -12.07 17.14 54.31
C ALA A 180 -13.31 16.55 55.00
N SER A 181 -13.34 15.24 55.28
CA SER A 181 -14.35 14.57 56.10
C SER A 181 -13.76 14.17 57.46
#